data_d9b113011d554819c96f47e6653d08e3
#
_entry.id   d9b113011d554819c96f47e6653d08e3
#
_cell.length_a   1.000
_cell.length_b   1.000
_cell.length_c   1.000
_cell.angle_alpha   90.00
_cell.angle_beta   90.00
_cell.angle_gamma   90.00
#
_symmetry.space_group_name_H-M   'P 1'
#
loop_
_entity.id
_entity.type
_entity.pdbx_description
1 polymer ?
#
loop_
_entity_poly.entity_id
_entity_poly.type
_entity_poly.pdbx_seq_one_letter_code
_entity_poly.pdbx_strand_id
1 'polypeptide(L)'
;MVNRKLAKVSKFRYTALATILIILSAGLVLLPKYEKHEGINPEELLSNAISPERYISTDNLANRIINQDPSILLIDVRDADNYNKYSLPNAINIPLKNLLDEEFQAYLYQDAYDVILFSNDNFYADQAWVLCNRLKYKNLHVLKGGINNWFNTIINPPKPTENMPAADFELFSNRK
;
A
#
# COMPACT_ATOMS: atom_id res chain seq x y z
N MET A 1 4.06 9.36 76.38
CA MET A 1 2.73 9.61 75.73
C MET A 1 2.99 9.97 74.26
N VAL A 2 2.74 9.07 73.34
CA VAL A 2 2.84 9.34 71.89
C VAL A 2 1.74 10.33 71.50
N ASN A 3 2.12 11.42 70.89
CA ASN A 3 1.25 12.53 70.55
C ASN A 3 0.21 12.08 69.50
N ARG A 4 -1.03 11.73 69.92
CA ARG A 4 -2.11 11.20 69.10
C ARG A 4 -2.43 12.08 67.87
N LYS A 5 -2.15 13.38 67.94
CA LYS A 5 -2.35 14.32 66.81
C LYS A 5 -1.33 14.09 65.69
N LEU A 6 -0.07 13.81 66.01
CA LEU A 6 0.97 13.52 65.00
C LEU A 6 0.70 12.18 64.29
N ALA A 7 0.24 11.15 65.00
CA ALA A 7 -0.13 9.85 64.42
C ALA A 7 -1.33 9.96 63.45
N LYS A 8 -2.30 10.85 63.76
CA LYS A 8 -3.48 11.07 62.91
C LYS A 8 -3.12 11.82 61.60
N VAL A 9 -2.23 12.82 61.69
CA VAL A 9 -1.72 13.56 60.51
C VAL A 9 -0.86 12.66 59.63
N SER A 10 -0.05 11.79 60.22
CA SER A 10 0.75 10.81 59.45
C SER A 10 -0.14 9.82 58.71
N LYS A 11 -1.15 9.24 59.36
CA LYS A 11 -2.10 8.33 58.69
C LYS A 11 -2.85 9.00 57.54
N PHE A 12 -3.28 10.24 57.67
CA PHE A 12 -3.96 10.98 56.61
C PHE A 12 -3.06 11.21 55.41
N ARG A 13 -1.78 11.52 55.62
CA ARG A 13 -0.80 11.69 54.51
C ARG A 13 -0.57 10.39 53.77
N TYR A 14 -0.46 9.24 54.43
CA TYR A 14 -0.29 7.94 53.76
C TYR A 14 -1.56 7.51 53.05
N THR A 15 -2.76 7.77 53.59
CA THR A 15 -4.01 7.45 52.88
C THR A 15 -4.17 8.33 51.63
N ALA A 16 -3.85 9.63 51.72
CA ALA A 16 -3.91 10.52 50.57
C ALA A 16 -2.90 10.08 49.45
N LEU A 17 -1.68 9.68 49.83
CA LEU A 17 -0.69 9.16 48.89
C LEU A 17 -1.16 7.86 48.24
N ALA A 18 -1.74 6.95 49.02
CA ALA A 18 -2.29 5.68 48.51
C ALA A 18 -3.45 5.91 47.52
N THR A 19 -4.36 6.84 47.82
CA THR A 19 -5.47 7.16 46.89
C THR A 19 -4.97 7.78 45.61
N ILE A 20 -3.97 8.69 45.66
CA ILE A 20 -3.32 9.27 44.43
C ILE A 20 -2.69 8.17 43.59
N LEU A 21 -1.97 7.23 44.19
CA LEU A 21 -1.35 6.11 43.50
C LEU A 21 -2.39 5.19 42.83
N ILE A 22 -3.51 4.92 43.52
CA ILE A 22 -4.59 4.13 42.95
C ILE A 22 -5.25 4.86 41.79
N ILE A 23 -5.48 6.16 41.88
CA ILE A 23 -6.04 6.96 40.76
C ILE A 23 -5.08 7.00 39.57
N LEU A 24 -3.80 7.19 39.82
CA LEU A 24 -2.77 7.17 38.74
C LEU A 24 -2.69 5.79 38.10
N SER A 25 -2.70 4.70 38.87
CA SER A 25 -2.66 3.35 38.30
C SER A 25 -3.92 3.02 37.51
N ALA A 26 -5.09 3.41 37.99
CA ALA A 26 -6.36 3.27 37.26
C ALA A 26 -6.38 4.11 35.99
N GLY A 27 -5.83 5.34 36.03
CA GLY A 27 -5.67 6.20 34.87
C GLY A 27 -4.74 5.56 33.79
N LEU A 28 -3.69 4.91 34.24
CA LEU A 28 -2.75 4.20 33.33
C LEU A 28 -3.39 3.00 32.63
N VAL A 29 -4.29 2.29 33.32
CA VAL A 29 -5.04 1.16 32.74
C VAL A 29 -6.13 1.63 31.78
N LEU A 30 -6.68 2.83 32.03
CA LEU A 30 -7.73 3.42 31.18
C LEU A 30 -7.17 4.23 30.01
N LEU A 31 -5.84 4.43 29.92
CA LEU A 31 -5.24 5.00 28.72
C LEU A 31 -5.59 4.10 27.54
N PRO A 32 -6.05 4.69 26.40
CA PRO A 32 -6.27 3.91 25.22
C PRO A 32 -4.96 3.17 24.91
N LYS A 33 -5.03 1.85 24.82
CA LYS A 33 -3.90 1.05 24.32
C LYS A 33 -3.52 1.67 23.00
N TYR A 34 -2.30 2.15 22.90
CA TYR A 34 -1.73 2.55 21.62
C TYR A 34 -1.80 1.29 20.75
N GLU A 35 -2.81 1.22 19.90
CA GLU A 35 -2.86 0.17 18.89
C GLU A 35 -1.62 0.39 18.03
N LYS A 36 -0.61 -0.43 18.28
CA LYS A 36 0.46 -0.58 17.30
C LYS A 36 -0.26 -0.99 16.03
N HIS A 37 -0.30 -0.12 15.03
CA HIS A 37 -0.64 -0.55 13.70
C HIS A 37 0.33 -1.69 13.36
N GLU A 38 -0.16 -2.92 13.47
CA GLU A 38 0.62 -4.13 13.24
C GLU A 38 0.81 -4.31 11.72
N GLY A 39 1.52 -3.36 11.13
CA GLY A 39 2.01 -3.53 9.78
C GLY A 39 3.13 -4.58 9.75
N ILE A 40 3.61 -4.92 8.57
CA ILE A 40 4.79 -5.77 8.42
C ILE A 40 6.02 -5.09 9.03
N ASN A 41 6.99 -5.89 9.46
CA ASN A 41 8.24 -5.37 9.98
C ASN A 41 9.13 -4.79 8.85
N PRO A 42 10.13 -3.95 9.17
CA PRO A 42 10.97 -3.32 8.16
C PRO A 42 11.77 -4.30 7.30
N GLU A 43 12.22 -5.42 7.85
CA GLU A 43 12.99 -6.44 7.15
C GLU A 43 12.11 -7.15 6.10
N GLU A 44 10.89 -7.48 6.46
CA GLU A 44 9.90 -8.07 5.55
C GLU A 44 9.50 -7.08 4.46
N LEU A 45 9.27 -5.80 4.82
CA LEU A 45 9.00 -4.75 3.83
C LEU A 45 10.15 -4.60 2.84
N LEU A 46 11.39 -4.61 3.31
CA LEU A 46 12.56 -4.54 2.45
C LEU A 46 12.64 -5.75 1.52
N SER A 47 12.46 -6.98 2.05
CA SER A 47 12.45 -8.20 1.25
C SER A 47 11.41 -8.15 0.14
N ASN A 48 10.18 -7.73 0.46
CA ASN A 48 9.10 -7.58 -0.52
C ASN A 48 9.41 -6.47 -1.54
N ALA A 49 10.02 -5.36 -1.10
CA ALA A 49 10.32 -4.23 -1.96
C ALA A 49 11.40 -4.51 -3.01
N ILE A 50 12.38 -5.34 -2.70
CA ILE A 50 13.44 -5.74 -3.63
C ILE A 50 13.05 -6.95 -4.49
N SER A 51 11.94 -7.64 -4.18
CA SER A 51 11.46 -8.77 -4.98
C SER A 51 11.04 -8.32 -6.37
N PRO A 52 11.52 -8.96 -7.45
CA PRO A 52 11.07 -8.65 -8.81
C PRO A 52 9.59 -9.01 -9.02
N GLU A 53 9.03 -9.90 -8.22
CA GLU A 53 7.64 -10.37 -8.31
C GLU A 53 6.61 -9.28 -8.00
N ARG A 54 7.03 -8.19 -7.33
CA ARG A 54 6.17 -7.03 -7.12
C ARG A 54 5.79 -6.31 -8.40
N TYR A 55 6.54 -6.54 -9.52
CA TYR A 55 6.27 -5.89 -10.80
C TYR A 55 5.60 -6.84 -11.78
N ILE A 56 4.58 -6.33 -12.46
CA ILE A 56 3.99 -6.97 -13.64
C ILE A 56 4.48 -6.24 -14.90
N SER A 57 4.87 -6.98 -15.92
CA SER A 57 5.23 -6.39 -17.21
C SER A 57 4.01 -5.94 -17.99
N THR A 58 4.20 -4.99 -18.92
CA THR A 58 3.15 -4.53 -19.82
C THR A 58 2.59 -5.65 -20.69
N ASP A 59 3.44 -6.58 -21.16
CA ASP A 59 3.01 -7.73 -21.99
C ASP A 59 2.15 -8.71 -21.17
N ASN A 60 2.55 -9.01 -19.93
CA ASN A 60 1.76 -9.88 -19.05
C ASN A 60 0.39 -9.25 -18.77
N LEU A 61 0.36 -7.97 -18.41
CA LEU A 61 -0.89 -7.27 -18.18
C LEU A 61 -1.76 -7.20 -19.44
N ALA A 62 -1.17 -6.94 -20.63
CA ALA A 62 -1.91 -6.93 -21.90
C ALA A 62 -2.57 -8.28 -22.16
N ASN A 63 -1.84 -9.37 -21.98
CA ASN A 63 -2.39 -10.73 -22.13
C ASN A 63 -3.55 -10.98 -21.18
N ARG A 64 -3.45 -10.56 -19.91
CA ARG A 64 -4.55 -10.72 -18.95
C ARG A 64 -5.78 -9.89 -19.34
N ILE A 65 -5.60 -8.66 -19.81
CA ILE A 65 -6.70 -7.81 -20.30
C ILE A 65 -7.35 -8.40 -21.54
N ILE A 66 -6.57 -8.86 -22.53
CA ILE A 66 -7.09 -9.47 -23.76
C ILE A 66 -7.89 -10.74 -23.46
N ASN A 67 -7.41 -11.55 -22.53
CA ASN A 67 -8.10 -12.77 -22.10
C ASN A 67 -9.27 -12.50 -21.14
N GLN A 68 -9.58 -11.24 -20.85
CA GLN A 68 -10.63 -10.82 -19.93
C GLN A 68 -10.53 -11.51 -18.56
N ASP A 69 -9.30 -11.61 -18.03
CA ASP A 69 -9.01 -12.23 -16.74
C ASP A 69 -9.79 -11.53 -15.62
N PRO A 70 -10.75 -12.21 -14.97
CA PRO A 70 -11.57 -11.58 -13.93
C PRO A 70 -10.83 -11.44 -12.60
N SER A 71 -9.64 -11.99 -12.46
CA SER A 71 -8.87 -11.97 -11.21
C SER A 71 -7.97 -10.74 -11.06
N ILE A 72 -8.01 -9.77 -12.00
CA ILE A 72 -7.23 -8.54 -11.90
C ILE A 72 -8.10 -7.34 -11.51
N LEU A 73 -7.53 -6.48 -10.67
CA LEU A 73 -8.10 -5.19 -10.33
C LEU A 73 -7.06 -4.09 -10.64
N LEU A 74 -7.38 -3.22 -11.58
CA LEU A 74 -6.49 -2.14 -12.02
C LEU A 74 -6.78 -0.86 -11.23
N ILE A 75 -5.77 -0.30 -10.57
CA ILE A 75 -5.89 0.93 -9.77
C ILE A 75 -4.92 1.98 -10.28
N ASP A 76 -5.49 3.06 -10.81
CA ASP A 76 -4.76 4.25 -11.23
C ASP A 76 -4.58 5.19 -10.04
N VAL A 77 -3.34 5.36 -9.58
CA VAL A 77 -3.03 6.20 -8.40
C VAL A 77 -2.71 7.65 -8.74
N ARG A 78 -2.90 8.04 -10.01
CA ARG A 78 -2.75 9.44 -10.44
C ARG A 78 -3.92 10.30 -9.99
N ASP A 79 -3.78 11.61 -10.12
CA ASP A 79 -4.90 12.54 -9.94
C ASP A 79 -6.01 12.30 -10.98
N ALA A 80 -7.20 12.78 -10.66
CA ALA A 80 -8.39 12.62 -11.50
C ALA A 80 -8.23 13.26 -12.90
N ASP A 81 -7.47 14.34 -13.01
CA ASP A 81 -7.26 15.03 -14.29
C ASP A 81 -6.46 14.17 -15.26
N ASN A 82 -5.43 13.50 -14.77
CA ASN A 82 -4.63 12.57 -15.55
C ASN A 82 -5.40 11.28 -15.89
N TYR A 83 -6.13 10.74 -14.92
CA TYR A 83 -7.02 9.61 -15.14
C TYR A 83 -8.06 9.87 -16.24
N ASN A 84 -8.73 11.03 -16.18
CA ASN A 84 -9.76 11.39 -17.15
C ASN A 84 -9.22 11.64 -18.57
N LYS A 85 -7.94 12.02 -18.71
CA LYS A 85 -7.30 12.16 -20.03
C LYS A 85 -7.05 10.81 -20.70
N TYR A 86 -6.57 9.86 -19.97
CA TYR A 86 -6.32 8.48 -20.40
C TYR A 86 -6.05 7.60 -19.20
N SER A 87 -6.63 6.41 -19.18
CA SER A 87 -6.30 5.35 -18.24
C SER A 87 -6.41 3.98 -18.90
N LEU A 88 -6.04 2.92 -18.18
CA LEU A 88 -6.20 1.55 -18.67
C LEU A 88 -7.67 1.13 -18.62
N PRO A 89 -8.11 0.21 -19.50
CA PRO A 89 -9.49 -0.27 -19.51
C PRO A 89 -9.91 -0.83 -18.15
N ASN A 90 -11.11 -0.46 -17.70
CA ASN A 90 -11.70 -0.91 -16.43
C ASN A 90 -10.89 -0.55 -15.17
N ALA A 91 -9.96 0.38 -15.26
CA ALA A 91 -9.23 0.84 -14.09
C ALA A 91 -10.10 1.72 -13.19
N ILE A 92 -9.88 1.61 -11.88
CA ILE A 92 -10.46 2.47 -10.86
C ILE A 92 -9.46 3.57 -10.51
N ASN A 93 -9.91 4.81 -10.42
CA ASN A 93 -9.04 5.89 -9.95
C ASN A 93 -9.08 6.00 -8.43
N ILE A 94 -7.94 5.78 -7.80
CA ILE A 94 -7.72 6.02 -6.38
C ILE A 94 -6.46 6.86 -6.24
N PRO A 95 -6.56 8.19 -6.28
CA PRO A 95 -5.38 9.05 -6.16
C PRO A 95 -4.54 8.71 -4.92
N LEU A 96 -3.22 8.75 -5.06
CA LEU A 96 -2.29 8.38 -3.98
C LEU A 96 -2.62 9.06 -2.64
N LYS A 97 -3.05 10.32 -2.67
CA LYS A 97 -3.44 11.09 -1.47
C LYS A 97 -4.68 10.53 -0.75
N ASN A 98 -5.54 9.81 -1.47
CA ASN A 98 -6.77 9.21 -0.96
C ASN A 98 -6.66 7.70 -0.73
N LEU A 99 -5.48 7.12 -0.98
CA LEU A 99 -5.27 5.66 -1.00
C LEU A 99 -5.70 4.95 0.30
N LEU A 100 -5.63 5.65 1.43
CA LEU A 100 -5.94 5.09 2.75
C LEU A 100 -7.32 5.50 3.27
N ASP A 101 -8.14 6.17 2.47
CA ASP A 101 -9.50 6.55 2.83
C ASP A 101 -10.37 5.29 2.96
N GLU A 102 -11.28 5.27 3.94
CA GLU A 102 -12.11 4.09 4.26
C GLU A 102 -12.91 3.59 3.05
N GLU A 103 -13.38 4.48 2.19
CA GLU A 103 -14.17 4.14 1.01
C GLU A 103 -13.42 3.24 0.00
N PHE A 104 -12.08 3.31 -0.02
CA PHE A 104 -11.24 2.54 -0.94
C PHE A 104 -10.66 1.26 -0.32
N GLN A 105 -10.81 1.06 0.99
CA GLN A 105 -10.25 -0.12 1.67
C GLN A 105 -10.77 -1.44 1.09
N ALA A 106 -12.04 -1.50 0.68
CA ALA A 106 -12.62 -2.70 0.10
C ALA A 106 -11.94 -3.15 -1.21
N TYR A 107 -11.31 -2.23 -1.95
CA TYR A 107 -10.57 -2.55 -3.17
C TYR A 107 -9.14 -3.02 -2.88
N LEU A 108 -8.54 -2.55 -1.79
CA LEU A 108 -7.13 -2.76 -1.47
C LEU A 108 -6.92 -3.85 -0.42
N TYR A 109 -7.78 -3.90 0.60
CA TYR A 109 -7.71 -4.88 1.69
C TYR A 109 -8.60 -6.08 1.38
N GLN A 110 -8.15 -6.91 0.44
CA GLN A 110 -8.85 -8.11 -0.01
C GLN A 110 -7.85 -9.15 -0.57
N ASP A 111 -8.27 -10.40 -0.67
CA ASP A 111 -7.44 -11.52 -1.14
C ASP A 111 -7.98 -12.16 -2.45
N ALA A 112 -9.06 -11.62 -3.02
CA ALA A 112 -9.76 -12.23 -4.17
C ALA A 112 -9.12 -11.87 -5.52
N TYR A 113 -8.44 -10.71 -5.60
CA TYR A 113 -7.89 -10.17 -6.85
C TYR A 113 -6.41 -9.86 -6.72
N ASP A 114 -5.68 -9.94 -7.85
CA ASP A 114 -4.38 -9.32 -8.01
C ASP A 114 -4.58 -7.83 -8.26
N VAL A 115 -4.21 -7.01 -7.30
CA VAL A 115 -4.32 -5.55 -7.41
C VAL A 115 -3.09 -5.00 -8.12
N ILE A 116 -3.30 -4.37 -9.27
CA ILE A 116 -2.23 -3.79 -10.08
C ILE A 116 -2.30 -2.27 -9.98
N LEU A 117 -1.36 -1.72 -9.24
CA LEU A 117 -1.18 -0.29 -9.04
C LEU A 117 -0.37 0.30 -10.20
N PHE A 118 -0.79 1.43 -10.75
CA PHE A 118 -0.05 2.09 -11.81
C PHE A 118 -0.18 3.63 -11.77
N SER A 119 0.82 4.28 -12.36
CA SER A 119 0.88 5.73 -12.56
C SER A 119 1.48 6.03 -13.94
N ASN A 120 1.95 7.25 -14.19
CA ASN A 120 2.63 7.56 -15.45
C ASN A 120 3.92 6.74 -15.63
N ASP A 121 4.67 6.59 -14.55
CA ASP A 121 5.87 5.75 -14.40
C ASP A 121 5.73 4.88 -13.13
N ASN A 122 6.82 4.45 -12.52
CA ASN A 122 6.78 3.69 -11.27
C ASN A 122 6.57 4.56 -10.03
N PHE A 123 6.88 5.84 -10.06
CA PHE A 123 7.11 6.64 -8.84
C PHE A 123 5.94 6.65 -7.86
N TYR A 124 4.74 7.05 -8.29
CA TYR A 124 3.56 7.07 -7.41
C TYR A 124 3.01 5.66 -7.13
N ALA A 125 3.09 4.78 -8.11
CA ALA A 125 2.65 3.40 -7.94
C ALA A 125 3.52 2.63 -6.93
N ASP A 126 4.84 2.87 -6.92
CA ASP A 126 5.75 2.30 -5.93
C ASP A 126 5.46 2.83 -4.51
N GLN A 127 5.14 4.11 -4.36
CA GLN A 127 4.72 4.67 -3.07
C GLN A 127 3.42 4.06 -2.57
N ALA A 128 2.42 3.94 -3.45
CA ALA A 128 1.16 3.28 -3.14
C ALA A 128 1.37 1.83 -2.70
N TRP A 129 2.21 1.09 -3.43
CA TRP A 129 2.55 -0.29 -3.12
C TRP A 129 3.21 -0.40 -1.74
N VAL A 130 4.19 0.47 -1.42
CA VAL A 130 4.87 0.48 -0.11
C VAL A 130 3.89 0.73 1.03
N LEU A 131 2.97 1.69 0.87
CA LEU A 131 1.96 1.99 1.88
C LEU A 131 1.02 0.80 2.11
N CYS A 132 0.48 0.22 1.05
CA CYS A 132 -0.42 -0.93 1.14
C CYS A 132 0.30 -2.17 1.68
N ASN A 133 1.50 -2.46 1.21
CA ASN A 133 2.31 -3.59 1.71
C ASN A 133 2.65 -3.42 3.20
N ARG A 134 3.00 -2.20 3.63
CA ARG A 134 3.22 -1.88 5.06
C ARG A 134 2.00 -2.18 5.92
N LEU A 135 0.79 -2.04 5.38
CA LEU A 135 -0.49 -2.34 6.04
C LEU A 135 -0.91 -3.81 5.91
N LYS A 136 -0.07 -4.70 5.39
CA LYS A 136 -0.34 -6.14 5.17
C LYS A 136 -1.39 -6.41 4.08
N TYR A 137 -1.62 -5.48 3.17
CA TYR A 137 -2.44 -5.78 2.00
C TYR A 137 -1.68 -6.75 1.09
N LYS A 138 -2.40 -7.68 0.47
CA LYS A 138 -1.82 -8.79 -0.28
C LYS A 138 -2.10 -8.69 -1.77
N ASN A 139 -1.45 -9.56 -2.55
CA ASN A 139 -1.64 -9.67 -3.99
C ASN A 139 -1.47 -8.33 -4.72
N LEU A 140 -0.46 -7.54 -4.28
CA LEU A 140 -0.18 -6.21 -4.79
C LEU A 140 0.95 -6.24 -5.80
N HIS A 141 0.69 -5.72 -6.99
CA HIS A 141 1.69 -5.56 -8.04
C HIS A 141 1.76 -4.11 -8.52
N VAL A 142 2.88 -3.76 -9.13
CA VAL A 142 3.09 -2.47 -9.78
C VAL A 142 3.31 -2.71 -11.27
N LEU A 143 2.61 -1.97 -12.12
CA LEU A 143 2.85 -2.00 -13.55
C LEU A 143 4.22 -1.37 -13.87
N LYS A 144 5.15 -2.20 -14.35
CA LYS A 144 6.52 -1.78 -14.61
C LYS A 144 6.59 -0.69 -15.69
N GLY A 145 7.09 0.49 -15.30
CA GLY A 145 7.19 1.66 -16.17
C GLY A 145 5.88 2.40 -16.42
N GLY A 146 4.79 1.97 -15.78
CA GLY A 146 3.50 2.65 -15.80
C GLY A 146 2.88 2.82 -17.19
N ILE A 147 2.01 3.82 -17.33
CA ILE A 147 1.33 4.15 -18.60
C ILE A 147 2.31 4.57 -19.68
N ASN A 148 3.41 5.23 -19.34
CA ASN A 148 4.42 5.59 -20.36
C ASN A 148 5.01 4.36 -21.02
N ASN A 149 5.37 3.34 -20.24
CA ASN A 149 5.88 2.09 -20.79
C ASN A 149 4.78 1.31 -21.51
N TRP A 150 3.55 1.29 -21.00
CA TRP A 150 2.41 0.71 -21.68
C TRP A 150 2.21 1.31 -23.07
N PHE A 151 2.25 2.64 -23.18
CA PHE A 151 2.13 3.32 -24.46
C PHE A 151 3.24 2.92 -25.42
N ASN A 152 4.48 2.91 -24.96
CA ASN A 152 5.64 2.62 -25.81
C ASN A 152 5.77 1.14 -26.20
N THR A 153 5.20 0.22 -25.44
CA THR A 153 5.33 -1.21 -25.68
C THR A 153 4.11 -1.84 -26.31
N ILE A 154 2.91 -1.39 -25.93
CA ILE A 154 1.65 -2.01 -26.35
C ILE A 154 0.93 -1.15 -27.41
N ILE A 155 0.81 0.17 -27.16
CA ILE A 155 0.02 1.04 -28.05
C ILE A 155 0.84 1.45 -29.28
N ASN A 156 2.10 1.85 -29.08
CA ASN A 156 2.99 2.33 -30.14
C ASN A 156 4.37 1.69 -30.00
N PRO A 157 4.49 0.34 -30.19
CA PRO A 157 5.76 -0.34 -30.07
C PRO A 157 6.76 0.16 -31.13
N PRO A 158 8.06 0.28 -30.79
CA PRO A 158 9.08 0.69 -31.72
C PRO A 158 9.17 -0.31 -32.88
N LYS A 159 9.25 0.22 -34.09
CA LYS A 159 9.37 -0.63 -35.31
C LYS A 159 10.69 -1.39 -35.27
N PRO A 160 10.71 -2.64 -35.78
CA PRO A 160 11.94 -3.41 -35.91
C PRO A 160 12.96 -2.69 -36.78
N THR A 161 14.22 -2.73 -36.37
CA THR A 161 15.36 -2.27 -37.15
C THR A 161 16.17 -3.47 -37.64
N GLU A 162 16.95 -3.31 -38.72
CA GLU A 162 17.76 -4.40 -39.29
C GLU A 162 18.73 -5.06 -38.31
N ASN A 163 19.14 -4.33 -37.25
CA ASN A 163 20.08 -4.79 -36.23
C ASN A 163 19.39 -5.18 -34.90
N MET A 164 18.06 -5.33 -34.90
CA MET A 164 17.32 -5.68 -33.67
C MET A 164 17.63 -7.13 -33.28
N PRO A 165 17.90 -7.39 -31.97
CA PRO A 165 18.04 -8.75 -31.46
C PRO A 165 16.82 -9.61 -31.79
N ALA A 166 17.00 -10.89 -32.05
CA ALA A 166 15.91 -11.81 -32.41
C ALA A 166 14.80 -11.86 -31.35
N ALA A 167 15.16 -11.78 -30.06
CA ALA A 167 14.20 -11.75 -28.95
C ALA A 167 13.30 -10.50 -28.99
N ASP A 168 13.84 -9.34 -29.34
CA ASP A 168 13.07 -8.09 -29.43
C ASP A 168 12.17 -8.09 -30.69
N PHE A 169 12.61 -8.72 -31.75
CA PHE A 169 11.80 -8.93 -32.98
C PHE A 169 10.61 -9.87 -32.70
N GLU A 170 10.83 -10.94 -31.94
CA GLU A 170 9.78 -11.86 -31.52
C GLU A 170 8.75 -11.16 -30.61
N LEU A 171 9.20 -10.37 -29.63
CA LEU A 171 8.34 -9.54 -28.80
C LEU A 171 7.48 -8.56 -29.61
N PHE A 172 8.09 -7.88 -30.59
CA PHE A 172 7.35 -6.99 -31.48
C PHE A 172 6.28 -7.74 -32.30
N SER A 173 6.63 -8.92 -32.81
CA SER A 173 5.71 -9.76 -33.58
C SER A 173 4.50 -10.21 -32.74
N ASN A 174 4.72 -10.51 -31.46
CA ASN A 174 3.66 -10.94 -30.54
C ASN A 174 2.76 -9.80 -30.08
N ARG A 175 3.22 -8.54 -30.16
CA ARG A 175 2.43 -7.33 -29.79
C ARG A 175 1.57 -6.80 -30.94
N LYS A 176 1.66 -7.38 -32.14
CA LYS A 176 0.96 -6.95 -33.35
C LYS A 176 -0.37 -7.68 -33.53
#